data_55baac2f142d4b68daf73544d7c28789
#
_entry.id   55baac2f142d4b68daf73544d7c28789
#
_cell.length_a   1.000
_cell.length_b   1.000
_cell.length_c   1.000
_cell.angle_alpha   90.00
_cell.angle_beta   90.00
_cell.angle_gamma   90.00
#
_symmetry.space_group_name_H-M   'P 1'
#
loop_
_entity.id
_entity.type
_entity.pdbx_description
1 polymer ?
#
loop_
_entity_poly.entity_id
_entity_poly.type
_entity_poly.pdbx_seq_one_letter_code
_entity_poly.pdbx_strand_id
1 'polypeptide(L)'
;MLMKKKILILVCLFAVLLAGADVGTVQVNAAVRNRITGTQRKGYVYVDKAGTVVKAGEIRQAVDFVLKNSSRKNKTRQRLRQCYNALVKFSYFHMGTEVPTARNIKSCARYMFTRKRGSCYYYAAAMAYIARVLGYDSRVAVGGVTARGPYAQLSPHGWCEVRIGSRWLICDCSMQRAHSDQNLFLVSEIRYPFRMRRDKTYAMTVKKGRVIWKQLLPAFR
;
A
#
# COMPACT_ATOMS: atom_id res chain seq x y z
N MET A 1 28.11 -46.77 32.57
CA MET A 1 27.96 -45.82 31.43
C MET A 1 26.50 -45.79 30.97
N LEU A 2 25.52 -45.66 31.91
CA LEU A 2 24.09 -45.77 31.60
C LEU A 2 23.22 -44.67 32.23
N MET A 3 23.80 -43.63 32.82
CA MET A 3 23.03 -42.57 33.49
C MET A 3 22.94 -41.23 32.76
N LYS A 4 23.62 -41.05 31.63
CA LYS A 4 23.63 -39.78 30.90
C LYS A 4 22.56 -39.66 29.77
N LYS A 5 21.84 -40.74 29.45
CA LYS A 5 20.82 -40.73 28.38
C LYS A 5 19.40 -40.44 28.85
N LYS A 6 19.12 -40.43 30.15
CA LYS A 6 17.75 -40.21 30.68
C LYS A 6 17.42 -38.74 30.96
N ILE A 7 18.43 -37.87 31.03
CA ILE A 7 18.18 -36.42 31.32
C ILE A 7 17.83 -35.63 30.07
N LEU A 8 18.26 -36.09 28.89
CA LEU A 8 17.99 -35.37 27.64
C LEU A 8 16.55 -35.53 27.11
N ILE A 9 15.85 -36.57 27.52
CA ILE A 9 14.47 -36.84 27.10
C ILE A 9 13.46 -36.05 27.94
N LEU A 10 13.80 -35.68 29.17
CA LEU A 10 12.89 -34.94 30.06
C LEU A 10 12.82 -33.45 29.75
N VAL A 11 13.83 -32.88 29.10
CA VAL A 11 13.84 -31.45 28.69
C VAL A 11 13.02 -31.21 27.43
N CYS A 12 12.88 -32.22 26.57
CA CYS A 12 12.06 -32.08 25.36
C CYS A 12 10.55 -32.26 25.62
N LEU A 13 10.15 -32.90 26.70
CA LEU A 13 8.73 -33.10 27.04
C LEU A 13 8.10 -31.90 27.78
N PHE A 14 8.89 -31.05 28.40
CA PHE A 14 8.37 -29.85 29.09
C PHE A 14 8.12 -28.67 28.14
N ALA A 15 8.64 -28.69 26.90
CA ALA A 15 8.43 -27.66 25.89
C ALA A 15 7.11 -27.83 25.10
N VAL A 16 6.40 -28.94 25.28
CA VAL A 16 5.18 -29.24 24.50
C VAL A 16 3.90 -29.01 25.31
N LEU A 17 3.95 -28.80 26.59
CA LEU A 17 2.77 -28.66 27.48
C LEU A 17 2.40 -27.22 27.83
N LEU A 18 3.05 -26.20 27.23
CA LEU A 18 2.65 -24.78 27.34
C LEU A 18 1.99 -24.22 26.08
N ALA A 19 1.56 -25.07 25.17
CA ALA A 19 0.87 -24.68 23.93
C ALA A 19 -0.66 -24.77 24.03
N GLY A 20 -1.20 -24.61 25.22
CA GLY A 20 -2.64 -24.77 25.44
C GLY A 20 -3.29 -23.64 26.23
N ALA A 21 -3.19 -22.41 25.74
CA ALA A 21 -4.14 -21.35 26.09
C ALA A 21 -4.31 -20.47 24.86
N ASP A 22 -5.28 -20.85 24.07
CA ASP A 22 -5.71 -20.13 22.87
C ASP A 22 -6.50 -18.88 23.27
N VAL A 23 -5.82 -17.93 23.84
CA VAL A 23 -6.26 -16.54 23.91
C VAL A 23 -5.85 -15.96 22.58
N GLY A 24 -6.81 -15.64 21.68
CA GLY A 24 -6.63 -15.15 20.31
C GLY A 24 -5.58 -14.06 20.15
N THR A 25 -4.36 -14.37 20.43
CA THR A 25 -3.18 -13.58 20.15
C THR A 25 -2.93 -13.68 18.66
N VAL A 26 -3.06 -12.55 17.99
CA VAL A 26 -2.51 -12.38 16.66
C VAL A 26 -1.05 -12.84 16.74
N GLN A 27 -0.75 -14.03 16.24
CA GLN A 27 0.65 -14.48 16.14
C GLN A 27 1.36 -13.53 15.18
N VAL A 28 2.05 -12.58 15.74
CA VAL A 28 2.89 -11.65 15.00
C VAL A 28 4.22 -12.33 14.74
N ASN A 29 4.25 -13.15 13.70
CA ASN A 29 5.51 -13.69 13.23
C ASN A 29 6.40 -12.53 12.79
N ALA A 30 7.66 -12.46 13.22
CA ALA A 30 8.60 -11.36 12.92
C ALA A 30 8.78 -11.08 11.40
N ALA A 31 8.42 -12.04 10.54
CA ALA A 31 8.38 -11.91 9.08
C ALA A 31 7.12 -11.17 8.55
N VAL A 32 6.15 -10.87 9.42
CA VAL A 32 4.86 -10.29 9.04
C VAL A 32 4.93 -8.78 9.07
N ARG A 33 5.45 -8.22 8.03
CA ARG A 33 5.53 -6.77 7.88
C ARG A 33 4.35 -6.27 7.05
N ASN A 34 3.52 -5.38 7.61
CA ASN A 34 2.50 -4.64 6.86
C ASN A 34 1.52 -5.52 6.05
N ARG A 35 0.91 -6.53 6.63
CA ARG A 35 -0.06 -7.38 5.92
C ARG A 35 -1.47 -7.24 6.51
N ILE A 36 -2.46 -7.55 5.68
CA ILE A 36 -3.83 -7.74 6.13
C ILE A 36 -3.89 -9.03 6.92
N THR A 37 -4.21 -8.92 8.19
CA THR A 37 -4.34 -10.05 9.11
C THR A 37 -5.79 -10.16 9.58
N GLY A 38 -6.28 -11.38 9.73
CA GLY A 38 -7.61 -11.65 10.25
C GLY A 38 -7.58 -11.91 11.75
N THR A 39 -8.56 -11.37 12.48
CA THR A 39 -8.90 -11.87 13.80
C THR A 39 -10.20 -12.66 13.70
N GLN A 40 -10.31 -13.77 14.40
CA GLN A 40 -11.46 -14.68 14.29
C GLN A 40 -12.83 -14.04 14.61
N ARG A 41 -12.84 -12.93 15.37
CA ARG A 41 -14.09 -12.29 15.81
C ARG A 41 -14.38 -10.90 15.23
N LYS A 42 -13.39 -10.24 14.58
CA LYS A 42 -13.50 -8.81 14.21
C LYS A 42 -13.22 -8.52 12.73
N GLY A 43 -13.10 -9.56 11.91
CA GLY A 43 -12.71 -9.39 10.51
C GLY A 43 -11.23 -9.06 10.33
N TYR A 44 -10.86 -8.66 9.13
CA TYR A 44 -9.48 -8.41 8.77
C TYR A 44 -9.03 -7.02 9.21
N VAL A 45 -7.83 -6.94 9.73
CA VAL A 45 -7.18 -5.70 10.16
C VAL A 45 -5.80 -5.57 9.52
N TYR A 46 -5.32 -4.35 9.45
CA TYR A 46 -3.93 -4.08 9.09
C TYR A 46 -3.09 -3.96 10.35
N VAL A 47 -1.98 -4.67 10.36
CA VAL A 47 -1.00 -4.65 11.45
C VAL A 47 0.27 -4.01 10.94
N ASP A 48 0.83 -3.04 11.65
CA ASP A 48 2.08 -2.39 11.28
C ASP A 48 3.32 -3.27 11.55
N LYS A 49 4.50 -2.75 11.23
CA LYS A 49 5.77 -3.46 11.43
C LYS A 49 6.07 -3.82 12.89
N ALA A 50 5.46 -3.09 13.83
CA ALA A 50 5.61 -3.31 15.27
C ALA A 50 4.54 -4.25 15.85
N GLY A 51 3.66 -4.80 15.00
CA GLY A 51 2.58 -5.66 15.44
C GLY A 51 1.34 -4.92 15.95
N THR A 52 1.29 -3.60 15.83
CA THR A 52 0.17 -2.78 16.30
C THR A 52 -0.96 -2.74 15.28
N VAL A 53 -2.19 -2.96 15.73
CA VAL A 53 -3.39 -2.81 14.89
C VAL A 53 -3.61 -1.33 14.55
N VAL A 54 -3.72 -1.02 13.27
CA VAL A 54 -3.96 0.33 12.78
C VAL A 54 -5.45 0.54 12.54
N LYS A 55 -6.07 1.38 13.37
CA LYS A 55 -7.52 1.65 13.35
C LYS A 55 -7.91 2.86 12.48
N ALA A 56 -6.97 3.50 11.79
CA ALA A 56 -7.25 4.65 10.94
C ALA A 56 -8.30 4.33 9.87
N GLY A 57 -9.27 5.23 9.69
CA GLY A 57 -10.43 4.98 8.82
C GLY A 57 -10.06 4.70 7.37
N GLU A 58 -9.08 5.40 6.83
CA GLU A 58 -8.55 5.20 5.48
C GLU A 58 -7.80 3.86 5.31
N ILE A 59 -7.12 3.38 6.37
CA ILE A 59 -6.53 2.03 6.38
C ILE A 59 -7.63 0.97 6.34
N ARG A 60 -8.69 1.14 7.14
CA ARG A 60 -9.82 0.22 7.14
C ARG A 60 -10.48 0.17 5.76
N GLN A 61 -10.73 1.31 5.14
CA GLN A 61 -11.29 1.37 3.79
C GLN A 61 -10.39 0.69 2.75
N ALA A 62 -9.06 0.85 2.85
CA ALA A 62 -8.12 0.16 1.99
C ALA A 62 -8.13 -1.36 2.21
N VAL A 63 -8.24 -1.84 3.46
CA VAL A 63 -8.40 -3.27 3.77
C VAL A 63 -9.67 -3.82 3.12
N ASP A 64 -10.81 -3.15 3.32
CA ASP A 64 -12.10 -3.54 2.75
C ASP A 64 -12.05 -3.58 1.22
N PHE A 65 -11.40 -2.57 0.62
CA PHE A 65 -11.20 -2.52 -0.83
C PHE A 65 -10.37 -3.69 -1.34
N VAL A 66 -9.26 -4.01 -0.68
CA VAL A 66 -8.39 -5.14 -1.06
C VAL A 66 -9.10 -6.48 -0.91
N LEU A 67 -9.85 -6.68 0.16
CA LEU A 67 -10.61 -7.91 0.40
C LEU A 67 -11.71 -8.10 -0.67
N LYS A 68 -12.39 -7.04 -1.05
CA LYS A 68 -13.44 -7.06 -2.06
C LYS A 68 -12.90 -7.30 -3.48
N ASN A 69 -11.73 -6.75 -3.81
CA ASN A 69 -11.23 -6.67 -5.19
C ASN A 69 -10.03 -7.59 -5.47
N SER A 70 -9.63 -8.43 -4.53
CA SER A 70 -8.54 -9.38 -4.74
C SER A 70 -8.76 -10.71 -4.05
N SER A 71 -8.34 -11.80 -4.70
CA SER A 71 -8.39 -13.13 -4.11
C SER A 71 -7.27 -13.33 -3.09
N ARG A 72 -7.63 -13.82 -1.90
CA ARG A 72 -6.66 -14.16 -0.84
C ARG A 72 -5.75 -15.33 -1.21
N LYS A 73 -6.17 -16.17 -2.16
CA LYS A 73 -5.36 -17.30 -2.67
C LYS A 73 -4.19 -16.82 -3.55
N ASN A 74 -4.26 -15.59 -4.06
CA ASN A 74 -3.26 -15.04 -4.95
C ASN A 74 -2.05 -14.49 -4.20
N LYS A 75 -0.88 -14.53 -4.86
CA LYS A 75 0.33 -13.87 -4.38
C LYS A 75 0.11 -12.35 -4.25
N THR A 76 0.80 -11.71 -3.34
CA THR A 76 0.62 -10.27 -3.01
C THR A 76 0.70 -9.35 -4.24
N ARG A 77 1.63 -9.61 -5.16
CA ARG A 77 1.75 -8.83 -6.41
C ARG A 77 0.52 -8.97 -7.33
N GLN A 78 -0.06 -10.17 -7.41
CA GLN A 78 -1.29 -10.41 -8.17
C GLN A 78 -2.47 -9.68 -7.53
N ARG A 79 -2.55 -9.71 -6.20
CA ARG A 79 -3.57 -8.94 -5.44
C ARG A 79 -3.44 -7.45 -5.68
N LEU A 80 -2.21 -6.93 -5.69
CA LEU A 80 -1.95 -5.51 -6.00
C LEU A 80 -2.43 -5.17 -7.42
N ARG A 81 -2.17 -6.04 -8.41
CA ARG A 81 -2.67 -5.86 -9.80
C ARG A 81 -4.19 -5.87 -9.85
N GLN A 82 -4.84 -6.81 -9.16
CA GLN A 82 -6.30 -6.88 -9.12
C GLN A 82 -6.91 -5.61 -8.53
N CYS A 83 -6.35 -5.11 -7.42
CA CYS A 83 -6.77 -3.86 -6.80
C CYS A 83 -6.51 -2.64 -7.71
N TYR A 84 -5.35 -2.59 -8.37
CA TYR A 84 -5.04 -1.57 -9.35
C TYR A 84 -6.09 -1.52 -10.47
N ASN A 85 -6.40 -2.67 -11.07
CA ASN A 85 -7.39 -2.76 -12.14
C ASN A 85 -8.80 -2.37 -11.66
N ALA A 86 -9.14 -2.68 -10.42
CA ALA A 86 -10.41 -2.27 -9.82
C ALA A 86 -10.47 -0.76 -9.58
N LEU A 87 -9.36 -0.16 -9.13
CA LEU A 87 -9.26 1.28 -8.91
C LEU A 87 -9.32 2.07 -10.22
N VAL A 88 -8.68 1.60 -11.28
CA VAL A 88 -8.72 2.20 -12.64
C VAL A 88 -10.16 2.34 -13.16
N LYS A 89 -11.08 1.48 -12.75
CA LYS A 89 -12.50 1.54 -13.15
C LYS A 89 -13.30 2.66 -12.49
N PHE A 90 -12.76 3.31 -11.45
CA PHE A 90 -13.43 4.43 -10.81
C PHE A 90 -13.49 5.63 -11.75
N SER A 91 -14.47 6.52 -11.54
CA SER A 91 -14.67 7.67 -12.41
C SER A 91 -13.60 8.74 -12.17
N TYR A 92 -13.02 9.26 -13.26
CA TYR A 92 -12.21 10.46 -13.16
C TYR A 92 -13.13 11.69 -13.01
N PHE A 93 -12.83 12.52 -12.02
CA PHE A 93 -13.54 13.75 -11.78
C PHE A 93 -12.53 14.82 -11.36
N HIS A 94 -12.52 15.93 -12.07
CA HIS A 94 -11.63 17.04 -11.76
C HIS A 94 -12.08 17.71 -10.47
N MET A 95 -11.31 17.55 -9.42
CA MET A 95 -11.57 18.10 -8.07
C MET A 95 -10.62 19.26 -7.85
N GLY A 96 -10.89 20.41 -8.42
CA GLY A 96 -10.05 21.58 -8.20
C GLY A 96 -8.54 21.35 -8.43
N THR A 97 -7.74 22.32 -8.14
CA THR A 97 -6.27 22.29 -8.37
C THR A 97 -5.45 22.03 -7.10
N GLU A 98 -6.10 21.63 -6.01
CA GLU A 98 -5.40 21.48 -4.73
C GLU A 98 -4.42 20.31 -4.77
N VAL A 99 -3.14 20.65 -4.89
CA VAL A 99 -2.05 19.67 -4.89
C VAL A 99 -1.98 18.97 -3.52
N PRO A 100 -1.85 17.66 -3.47
CA PRO A 100 -1.73 16.93 -2.21
C PRO A 100 -0.61 17.46 -1.34
N THR A 101 -0.87 17.49 -0.07
CA THR A 101 0.09 17.79 0.99
C THR A 101 0.08 16.67 2.01
N ALA A 102 1.06 16.63 2.89
CA ALA A 102 1.08 15.66 3.98
C ALA A 102 -0.21 15.67 4.84
N ARG A 103 -0.94 16.79 4.85
CA ARG A 103 -2.17 16.96 5.65
C ARG A 103 -3.40 16.37 4.98
N ASN A 104 -3.53 16.50 3.64
CA ASN A 104 -4.77 16.16 2.93
C ASN A 104 -4.75 14.84 2.16
N ILE A 105 -3.60 14.16 1.98
CA ILE A 105 -3.51 12.86 1.28
C ILE A 105 -4.50 11.83 1.86
N LYS A 106 -4.64 11.78 3.19
CA LYS A 106 -5.61 10.88 3.83
C LYS A 106 -7.05 11.15 3.40
N SER A 107 -7.42 12.43 3.30
CA SER A 107 -8.77 12.84 2.87
C SER A 107 -9.02 12.49 1.41
N CYS A 108 -8.02 12.64 0.53
CA CYS A 108 -8.08 12.21 -0.86
C CYS A 108 -8.35 10.71 -0.96
N ALA A 109 -7.62 9.89 -0.21
CA ALA A 109 -7.82 8.44 -0.21
C ALA A 109 -9.22 8.05 0.30
N ARG A 110 -9.66 8.61 1.42
CA ARG A 110 -11.00 8.37 1.99
C ARG A 110 -12.09 8.72 0.99
N TYR A 111 -11.99 9.88 0.36
CA TYR A 111 -12.96 10.31 -0.64
C TYR A 111 -13.02 9.31 -1.81
N MET A 112 -11.86 8.90 -2.35
CA MET A 112 -11.78 7.94 -3.44
C MET A 112 -12.44 6.60 -3.11
N PHE A 113 -12.17 6.04 -1.93
CA PHE A 113 -12.79 4.80 -1.48
C PHE A 113 -14.31 4.94 -1.29
N THR A 114 -14.78 6.08 -0.80
CA THR A 114 -16.19 6.30 -0.51
C THR A 114 -16.99 6.66 -1.77
N ARG A 115 -16.48 7.61 -2.57
CA ARG A 115 -17.20 8.16 -3.70
C ARG A 115 -16.89 7.48 -5.03
N LYS A 116 -15.83 6.67 -5.10
CA LYS A 116 -15.37 5.96 -6.31
C LYS A 116 -15.13 6.88 -7.50
N ARG A 117 -14.70 8.11 -7.22
CA ARG A 117 -14.38 9.15 -8.21
C ARG A 117 -13.38 10.14 -7.62
N GLY A 118 -12.58 10.78 -8.47
CA GLY A 118 -11.62 11.80 -8.07
C GLY A 118 -10.61 12.12 -9.16
N SER A 119 -9.74 13.09 -8.91
CA SER A 119 -8.64 13.45 -9.80
C SER A 119 -7.45 12.50 -9.63
N CYS A 120 -6.40 12.69 -10.43
CA CYS A 120 -5.14 11.91 -10.34
C CYS A 120 -4.59 11.83 -8.91
N TYR A 121 -4.70 12.89 -8.12
CA TYR A 121 -4.25 12.93 -6.74
C TYR A 121 -5.00 11.95 -5.83
N TYR A 122 -6.30 11.80 -6.04
CA TYR A 122 -7.15 10.88 -5.28
C TYR A 122 -6.84 9.41 -5.63
N TYR A 123 -6.59 9.13 -6.93
CA TYR A 123 -6.12 7.82 -7.37
C TYR A 123 -4.77 7.47 -6.75
N ALA A 124 -3.82 8.41 -6.79
CA ALA A 124 -2.48 8.21 -6.22
C ALA A 124 -2.54 7.91 -4.72
N ALA A 125 -3.33 8.69 -3.98
CA ALA A 125 -3.52 8.50 -2.54
C ALA A 125 -4.15 7.13 -2.24
N ALA A 126 -5.26 6.76 -2.89
CA ALA A 126 -5.92 5.48 -2.67
C ALA A 126 -5.01 4.29 -3.00
N MET A 127 -4.27 4.36 -4.13
CA MET A 127 -3.32 3.32 -4.53
C MET A 127 -2.19 3.15 -3.53
N ALA A 128 -1.71 4.24 -2.93
CA ALA A 128 -0.68 4.17 -1.90
C ALA A 128 -1.16 3.46 -0.63
N TYR A 129 -2.40 3.68 -0.21
CA TYR A 129 -3.01 2.94 0.90
C TYR A 129 -3.23 1.46 0.56
N ILE A 130 -3.70 1.13 -0.65
CA ILE A 130 -3.84 -0.24 -1.14
C ILE A 130 -2.50 -0.97 -1.10
N ALA A 131 -1.45 -0.37 -1.65
CA ALA A 131 -0.11 -0.96 -1.63
C ALA A 131 0.39 -1.18 -0.20
N ARG A 132 0.17 -0.21 0.71
CA ARG A 132 0.59 -0.31 2.11
C ARG A 132 -0.08 -1.47 2.83
N VAL A 133 -1.38 -1.64 2.72
CA VAL A 133 -2.08 -2.75 3.42
C VAL A 133 -1.75 -4.12 2.82
N LEU A 134 -1.25 -4.17 1.59
CA LEU A 134 -0.69 -5.37 0.97
C LEU A 134 0.79 -5.61 1.33
N GLY A 135 1.39 -4.78 2.17
CA GLY A 135 2.74 -4.97 2.70
C GLY A 135 3.85 -4.27 1.93
N TYR A 136 3.53 -3.45 0.96
CA TYR A 136 4.52 -2.66 0.23
C TYR A 136 4.78 -1.31 0.90
N ASP A 137 6.01 -0.83 0.79
CA ASP A 137 6.26 0.59 1.01
C ASP A 137 5.72 1.36 -0.20
N SER A 138 5.04 2.46 0.09
CA SER A 138 4.37 3.28 -0.93
C SER A 138 4.53 4.75 -0.63
N ARG A 139 4.49 5.56 -1.70
CA ARG A 139 4.55 7.01 -1.62
C ARG A 139 3.68 7.66 -2.70
N VAL A 140 3.24 8.87 -2.44
CA VAL A 140 2.54 9.71 -3.40
C VAL A 140 3.56 10.70 -3.96
N ALA A 141 3.71 10.73 -5.27
CA ALA A 141 4.47 11.73 -5.98
C ALA A 141 3.54 12.71 -6.67
N VAL A 142 3.95 13.96 -6.71
CA VAL A 142 3.27 15.06 -7.40
C VAL A 142 4.25 15.84 -8.25
N GLY A 143 3.76 16.33 -9.38
CA GLY A 143 4.58 17.07 -10.34
C GLY A 143 3.81 17.33 -11.63
N GLY A 144 4.40 17.02 -12.77
CA GLY A 144 3.78 17.16 -14.06
C GLY A 144 4.07 16.00 -15.00
N VAL A 145 3.13 15.71 -15.91
CA VAL A 145 3.28 14.73 -16.98
C VAL A 145 2.74 15.27 -18.31
N THR A 146 3.28 14.76 -19.43
CA THR A 146 2.79 15.12 -20.78
C THR A 146 1.57 14.27 -21.17
N ALA A 147 0.47 14.41 -20.43
CA ALA A 147 -0.73 13.56 -20.56
C ALA A 147 -1.37 13.56 -21.96
N ARG A 148 -1.12 14.56 -22.78
CA ARG A 148 -1.70 14.71 -24.12
C ARG A 148 -0.78 14.26 -25.25
N GLY A 149 0.38 13.68 -24.92
CA GLY A 149 1.36 13.20 -25.89
C GLY A 149 2.79 13.59 -25.52
N PRO A 150 3.80 13.02 -26.20
CA PRO A 150 5.20 13.15 -25.79
C PRO A 150 5.75 14.59 -25.92
N TYR A 151 5.18 15.39 -26.78
CA TYR A 151 5.59 16.79 -27.02
C TYR A 151 4.69 17.81 -26.32
N ALA A 152 3.63 17.36 -25.62
CA ALA A 152 2.74 18.25 -24.90
C ALA A 152 3.45 18.94 -23.73
N GLN A 153 2.89 20.05 -23.27
CA GLN A 153 3.31 20.67 -22.03
C GLN A 153 3.00 19.78 -20.84
N LEU A 154 3.81 19.89 -19.79
CA LEU A 154 3.58 19.21 -18.52
C LEU A 154 2.31 19.75 -17.89
N SER A 155 1.35 18.88 -17.67
CA SER A 155 0.14 19.16 -16.89
C SER A 155 0.34 18.70 -15.45
N PRO A 156 -0.19 19.43 -14.45
CA PRO A 156 -0.13 19.02 -13.05
C PRO A 156 -0.66 17.60 -12.86
N HIS A 157 0.08 16.76 -12.16
CA HIS A 157 -0.25 15.35 -12.02
C HIS A 157 0.23 14.76 -10.72
N GLY A 158 -0.42 13.66 -10.28
CA GLY A 158 -0.01 12.86 -9.14
C GLY A 158 -0.15 11.38 -9.41
N TRP A 159 0.82 10.61 -8.92
CA TRP A 159 0.88 9.15 -9.08
C TRP A 159 1.36 8.47 -7.81
N CYS A 160 1.09 7.18 -7.71
CA CYS A 160 1.62 6.34 -6.64
C CYS A 160 2.91 5.69 -7.08
N GLU A 161 3.89 5.62 -6.20
CA GLU A 161 5.07 4.79 -6.36
C GLU A 161 5.10 3.71 -5.28
N VAL A 162 5.42 2.49 -5.70
CA VAL A 162 5.47 1.29 -4.86
C VAL A 162 6.89 0.72 -4.88
N ARG A 163 7.43 0.40 -3.71
CA ARG A 163 8.77 -0.16 -3.60
C ARG A 163 8.75 -1.67 -3.83
N ILE A 164 9.49 -2.11 -4.84
CA ILE A 164 9.72 -3.52 -5.16
C ILE A 164 11.22 -3.79 -5.08
N GLY A 165 11.65 -4.54 -4.07
CA GLY A 165 13.06 -4.67 -3.76
C GLY A 165 13.67 -3.31 -3.39
N SER A 166 14.73 -2.90 -4.10
CA SER A 166 15.38 -1.59 -3.92
C SER A 166 14.76 -0.48 -4.77
N ARG A 167 13.89 -0.80 -5.75
CA ARG A 167 13.39 0.15 -6.75
C ARG A 167 12.00 0.67 -6.42
N TRP A 168 11.77 1.96 -6.73
CA TRP A 168 10.45 2.56 -6.76
C TRP A 168 9.85 2.42 -8.15
N LEU A 169 8.66 1.85 -8.25
CA LEU A 169 7.96 1.63 -9.50
C LEU A 169 6.62 2.38 -9.48
N ILE A 170 6.25 2.94 -10.60
CA ILE A 170 5.07 3.77 -10.79
C ILE A 170 3.83 2.90 -10.93
N CYS A 171 2.77 3.26 -10.22
CA CYS A 171 1.41 2.77 -10.39
C CYS A 171 0.51 3.97 -10.66
N ASP A 172 0.25 4.25 -11.92
CA ASP A 172 -0.55 5.41 -12.33
C ASP A 172 -1.93 5.00 -12.82
N CYS A 173 -2.88 4.95 -11.89
CA CYS A 173 -4.25 4.51 -12.19
C CYS A 173 -5.02 5.52 -13.05
N SER A 174 -4.80 6.81 -12.89
CA SER A 174 -5.53 7.84 -13.64
C SER A 174 -5.08 7.93 -15.10
N MET A 175 -3.77 7.85 -15.33
CA MET A 175 -3.23 7.78 -16.70
C MET A 175 -3.56 6.44 -17.37
N GLN A 176 -3.54 5.32 -16.63
CA GLN A 176 -3.99 4.02 -17.14
C GLN A 176 -5.44 4.07 -17.61
N ARG A 177 -6.29 4.79 -16.88
CA ARG A 177 -7.68 4.99 -17.29
C ARG A 177 -7.81 5.81 -18.57
N ALA A 178 -6.98 6.83 -18.72
CA ALA A 178 -6.97 7.70 -19.90
C ALA A 178 -6.30 7.05 -21.12
N HIS A 179 -5.35 6.14 -20.89
CA HIS A 179 -4.54 5.47 -21.91
C HIS A 179 -4.60 3.95 -21.67
N SER A 180 -5.71 3.34 -22.05
CA SER A 180 -5.99 1.91 -21.80
C SER A 180 -5.07 0.95 -22.56
N ASP A 181 -4.45 1.41 -23.63
CA ASP A 181 -3.44 0.71 -24.45
C ASP A 181 -2.08 0.61 -23.75
N GLN A 182 -1.83 1.42 -22.74
CA GLN A 182 -0.57 1.43 -21.99
C GLN A 182 -0.61 0.44 -20.82
N ASN A 183 0.56 0.11 -20.27
CA ASN A 183 0.68 -0.63 -19.02
C ASN A 183 1.40 0.22 -17.99
N LEU A 184 0.64 0.87 -17.11
CA LEU A 184 1.16 1.80 -16.11
C LEU A 184 1.16 1.21 -14.68
N PHE A 185 1.23 -0.10 -14.59
CA PHE A 185 1.32 -0.83 -13.33
C PHE A 185 2.74 -1.30 -13.05
N LEU A 186 3.37 -0.82 -12.00
CA LEU A 186 4.74 -1.15 -11.59
C LEU A 186 5.75 -0.90 -12.71
N VAL A 187 5.65 0.26 -13.32
CA VAL A 187 6.53 0.71 -14.41
C VAL A 187 7.71 1.50 -13.83
N SER A 188 8.90 1.27 -14.35
CA SER A 188 10.05 2.12 -14.01
C SER A 188 9.93 3.50 -14.69
N GLU A 189 10.56 4.51 -14.11
CA GLU A 189 10.54 5.86 -14.67
C GLU A 189 11.04 5.90 -16.13
N ILE A 190 12.08 5.13 -16.44
CA ILE A 190 12.64 5.03 -17.81
C ILE A 190 11.64 4.43 -18.81
N ARG A 191 10.75 3.54 -18.36
CA ARG A 191 9.76 2.88 -19.20
C ARG A 191 8.38 3.54 -19.14
N TYR A 192 8.24 4.62 -18.36
CA TYR A 192 6.99 5.37 -18.32
C TYR A 192 6.82 6.14 -19.62
N PRO A 193 5.72 5.95 -20.37
CA PRO A 193 5.61 6.41 -21.75
C PRO A 193 5.42 7.92 -21.93
N PHE A 194 5.29 8.65 -20.84
CA PHE A 194 5.11 10.08 -20.84
C PHE A 194 6.30 10.77 -20.18
N ARG A 195 6.68 11.94 -20.63
CA ARG A 195 7.66 12.77 -19.91
C ARG A 195 7.07 13.16 -18.57
N MET A 196 7.86 13.08 -17.52
CA MET A 196 7.44 13.45 -16.18
C MET A 196 8.47 14.31 -15.47
N ARG A 197 7.97 15.15 -14.58
CA ARG A 197 8.76 15.90 -13.60
C ARG A 197 8.18 15.63 -12.22
N ARG A 198 9.02 15.19 -11.31
CA ARG A 198 8.63 14.95 -9.91
C ARG A 198 9.04 16.18 -9.09
N ASP A 199 8.04 16.91 -8.59
CA ASP A 199 8.28 18.12 -7.80
C ASP A 199 8.35 17.80 -6.31
N LYS A 200 7.44 16.95 -5.82
CA LYS A 200 7.36 16.56 -4.41
C LYS A 200 7.02 15.07 -4.28
N THR A 201 7.44 14.49 -3.17
CA THR A 201 7.11 13.11 -2.82
C THR A 201 6.71 13.04 -1.36
N TYR A 202 5.66 12.30 -1.06
CA TYR A 202 5.17 12.09 0.29
C TYR A 202 5.19 10.60 0.62
N ALA A 203 5.95 10.23 1.65
CA ALA A 203 6.03 8.86 2.12
C ALA A 203 5.04 8.61 3.26
N MET A 204 4.42 7.44 3.23
CA MET A 204 3.59 6.95 4.31
C MET A 204 4.43 6.17 5.31
N THR A 205 4.36 6.56 6.56
CA THR A 205 4.86 5.78 7.69
C THR A 205 3.70 5.44 8.63
N VAL A 206 3.83 4.30 9.33
CA VAL A 206 2.90 3.95 10.41
C VAL A 206 3.71 3.87 11.69
N LYS A 207 3.35 4.66 12.68
CA LYS A 207 4.02 4.70 13.98
C LYS A 207 2.98 4.68 15.09
N LYS A 208 3.11 3.74 16.03
CA LYS A 208 2.18 3.56 17.15
C LYS A 208 0.71 3.51 16.69
N GLY A 209 0.43 2.72 15.64
CA GLY A 209 -0.92 2.55 15.09
C GLY A 209 -1.50 3.77 14.35
N ARG A 210 -0.71 4.82 14.14
CA ARG A 210 -1.13 6.03 13.41
C ARG A 210 -0.45 6.14 12.06
N VAL A 211 -1.19 6.56 11.05
CA VAL A 211 -0.66 6.87 9.71
C VAL A 211 -0.14 8.29 9.70
N ILE A 212 1.11 8.43 9.29
CA ILE A 212 1.80 9.72 9.16
C ILE A 212 2.33 9.85 7.74
N TRP A 213 2.01 10.95 7.10
CA TRP A 213 2.58 11.36 5.82
C TRP A 213 3.66 12.40 6.05
N LYS A 214 4.81 12.20 5.43
CA LYS A 214 5.91 13.17 5.45
C LYS A 214 6.36 13.46 4.04
N GLN A 215 6.57 14.73 3.73
CA GLN A 215 7.28 15.13 2.52
C GLN A 215 8.72 14.64 2.62
N LEU A 216 9.18 13.98 1.59
CA LEU A 216 10.60 13.64 1.45
C LEU A 216 11.32 14.82 0.83
N LEU A 217 12.51 15.12 1.35
CA LEU A 217 13.41 16.06 0.70
C LEU A 217 13.83 15.49 -0.66
N PRO A 218 14.02 16.32 -1.68
CA PRO A 218 14.64 15.87 -2.92
C PRO A 218 15.97 15.19 -2.59
N ALA A 219 16.19 14.01 -3.15
CA ALA A 219 17.55 13.47 -3.13
C ALA A 219 18.39 14.42 -3.98
N PHE A 220 19.38 15.05 -3.38
CA PHE A 220 20.40 15.77 -4.16
C PHE A 220 21.00 14.75 -5.15
N ARG A 221 20.80 15.00 -6.43
CA ARG A 221 21.43 14.26 -7.52
C ARG A 221 22.80 14.88 -7.81
#